data_e1b0753f48cfffa480078265efcfe18a
#
_entry.id   e1b0753f48cfffa480078265efcfe18a
#
_cell.length_a   1.000
_cell.length_b   1.000
_cell.length_c   1.000
_cell.angle_alpha   90.00
_cell.angle_beta   90.00
_cell.angle_gamma   90.00
#
_symmetry.space_group_name_H-M   'P 1'
#
loop_
_entity.id
_entity.type
_entity.pdbx_description
1 polymer ?
#
loop_
_entity_poly.entity_id
_entity_poly.type
_entity_poly.pdbx_seq_one_letter_code
_entity_poly.pdbx_strand_id
1 'polypeptide(L)'
;MSNSPLVSYTKLSPNHSGKRTHAIDTITIHCMAGNCSVETCGQIFASSARQASSNYGVGTDGRVALYVDEANRSWCTSSNANDQRAVTIEVANNGGAPDWPVSDKAYAALLDLVTDICKRNGIKKLVWSTSKHDRVNHLNGCNMTVHRDYAAKSCPGDYLYNRHGQIAAEVNWRLGATDTGSSSSSQTSGSTDDSLKVGDVVTFSGSKHYTSAAGSSGSTCKPGKAKITAIAKGKAHPYHLIAVSGGGSTVYGWVDASTVSTGSEAATATSYRVKITADVLNIRKGPGTNYGTNGSIKGGGIFTIVAESTGTGATKWGKLKSGAGWISLDYASKV
;
A
#
# COMPACT_ATOMS: atom_id res chain seq x y z
N MET A 1 -23.43 14.77 8.25
CA MET A 1 -22.12 14.10 8.06
C MET A 1 -21.72 13.49 9.39
N SER A 2 -21.32 12.25 9.37
CA SER A 2 -20.77 11.54 10.54
C SER A 2 -19.26 11.35 10.36
N ASN A 3 -18.51 11.32 11.46
CA ASN A 3 -17.10 10.97 11.44
C ASN A 3 -16.89 9.49 11.09
N SER A 4 -15.67 9.12 10.73
CA SER A 4 -15.32 7.74 10.41
C SER A 4 -15.48 6.81 11.61
N PRO A 5 -16.11 5.62 11.44
CA PRO A 5 -16.19 4.61 12.49
C PRO A 5 -14.83 3.94 12.77
N LEU A 6 -13.80 4.19 11.98
CA LEU A 6 -12.44 3.67 12.17
C LEU A 6 -11.67 4.42 13.26
N VAL A 7 -12.22 5.52 13.78
CA VAL A 7 -11.58 6.32 14.84
C VAL A 7 -11.47 5.52 16.13
N SER A 8 -10.24 5.37 16.61
CA SER A 8 -9.91 4.72 17.88
C SER A 8 -9.43 5.69 18.97
N TYR A 9 -9.16 6.94 18.59
CA TYR A 9 -8.75 8.01 19.50
C TYR A 9 -9.36 9.34 19.08
N THR A 10 -9.82 10.15 20.02
CA THR A 10 -10.39 11.48 19.77
C THR A 10 -9.73 12.52 20.67
N LYS A 11 -9.21 13.58 20.07
CA LYS A 11 -8.72 14.76 20.77
C LYS A 11 -9.04 15.99 19.95
N LEU A 12 -10.20 16.60 20.20
CA LEU A 12 -10.65 17.72 19.38
C LEU A 12 -9.77 18.96 19.57
N SER A 13 -9.42 19.56 18.45
CA SER A 13 -8.64 20.78 18.34
C SER A 13 -9.56 22.00 18.33
N PRO A 14 -9.19 23.11 18.99
CA PRO A 14 -9.88 24.39 18.83
C PRO A 14 -9.55 25.08 17.51
N ASN A 15 -8.54 24.61 16.77
CA ASN A 15 -8.03 25.24 15.55
C ASN A 15 -8.86 24.81 14.33
N HIS A 16 -10.09 25.30 14.23
CA HIS A 16 -10.98 25.04 13.09
C HIS A 16 -11.91 26.24 12.86
N SER A 17 -12.49 26.34 11.68
CA SER A 17 -13.38 27.46 11.31
C SER A 17 -14.87 27.15 11.44
N GLY A 18 -15.23 26.11 12.18
CA GLY A 18 -16.63 25.67 12.25
C GLY A 18 -17.09 24.99 10.98
N LYS A 19 -18.39 24.98 10.73
CA LYS A 19 -19.01 24.25 9.63
C LYS A 19 -18.44 24.62 8.27
N ARG A 20 -18.23 23.61 7.43
CA ARG A 20 -17.84 23.77 6.04
C ARG A 20 -18.89 24.53 5.25
N THR A 21 -18.45 25.36 4.31
CA THR A 21 -19.31 26.08 3.35
C THR A 21 -19.38 25.33 2.01
N HIS A 22 -18.66 24.23 1.86
CA HIS A 22 -18.64 23.40 0.65
C HIS A 22 -18.84 21.91 1.04
N ALA A 23 -19.42 21.14 0.14
CA ALA A 23 -19.48 19.70 0.29
C ALA A 23 -18.09 19.07 0.27
N ILE A 24 -17.90 17.97 0.97
CA ILE A 24 -16.63 17.21 0.94
C ILE A 24 -16.56 16.47 -0.39
N ASP A 25 -15.59 16.84 -1.21
CA ASP A 25 -15.31 16.24 -2.51
C ASP A 25 -13.83 16.01 -2.77
N THR A 26 -12.96 16.35 -1.82
CA THR A 26 -11.52 16.35 -1.94
C THR A 26 -10.87 15.63 -0.77
N ILE A 27 -9.76 14.95 -1.02
CA ILE A 27 -8.89 14.34 -0.01
C ILE A 27 -7.52 15.02 -0.05
N THR A 28 -7.02 15.48 1.12
CA THR A 28 -5.66 16.02 1.24
C THR A 28 -4.87 15.21 2.25
N ILE A 29 -3.82 14.53 1.79
CA ILE A 29 -2.95 13.71 2.62
C ILE A 29 -1.70 14.50 2.99
N HIS A 30 -1.38 14.51 4.28
CA HIS A 30 -0.22 15.16 4.88
C HIS A 30 0.71 14.15 5.54
N CYS A 31 1.88 14.60 5.96
CA CYS A 31 2.78 13.86 6.84
C CYS A 31 3.03 14.65 8.14
N MET A 32 3.05 13.94 9.26
CA MET A 32 3.32 14.53 10.58
C MET A 32 4.78 15.04 10.72
N ALA A 33 5.63 14.75 9.74
CA ALA A 33 7.06 15.04 9.76
C ALA A 33 7.77 14.46 10.99
N GLY A 34 7.37 13.26 11.40
CA GLY A 34 7.94 12.55 12.55
C GLY A 34 7.19 11.26 12.90
N ASN A 35 7.82 10.45 13.76
CA ASN A 35 7.22 9.24 14.32
C ASN A 35 6.34 9.63 15.53
N CYS A 36 5.25 10.34 15.25
CA CYS A 36 4.30 10.75 16.26
C CYS A 36 3.22 9.69 16.49
N SER A 37 2.86 9.45 17.74
CA SER A 37 1.61 8.75 18.06
C SER A 37 0.41 9.64 17.73
N VAL A 38 -0.76 9.04 17.59
CA VAL A 38 -2.01 9.81 17.42
C VAL A 38 -2.29 10.73 18.60
N GLU A 39 -1.88 10.33 19.82
CA GLU A 39 -1.98 11.14 21.03
C GLU A 39 -1.08 12.37 20.96
N THR A 40 0.19 12.18 20.57
CA THR A 40 1.16 13.28 20.45
C THR A 40 0.68 14.32 19.44
N CYS A 41 0.24 13.87 18.26
CA CYS A 41 -0.32 14.76 17.23
C CYS A 41 -1.57 15.49 17.75
N GLY A 42 -2.47 14.79 18.46
CA GLY A 42 -3.65 15.36 19.09
C GLY A 42 -3.31 16.43 20.14
N GLN A 43 -2.29 16.22 20.97
CA GLN A 43 -1.83 17.23 21.94
C GLN A 43 -1.27 18.47 21.25
N ILE A 44 -0.52 18.30 20.16
CA ILE A 44 -0.01 19.43 19.37
C ILE A 44 -1.17 20.27 18.84
N PHE A 45 -2.19 19.64 18.28
CA PHE A 45 -3.36 20.33 17.71
C PHE A 45 -4.33 20.86 18.76
N ALA A 46 -4.30 20.36 19.99
CA ALA A 46 -5.12 20.86 21.09
C ALA A 46 -4.70 22.26 21.58
N SER A 47 -3.49 22.70 21.28
CA SER A 47 -3.02 24.07 21.61
C SER A 47 -3.59 25.06 20.60
N SER A 48 -4.31 26.08 21.09
CA SER A 48 -4.78 27.20 20.25
C SER A 48 -3.64 27.99 19.61
N ALA A 49 -2.49 28.06 20.28
CA ALA A 49 -1.29 28.69 19.75
C ALA A 49 -0.70 27.98 18.53
N ARG A 50 -1.04 26.73 18.29
CA ARG A 50 -0.56 25.97 17.14
C ARG A 50 -1.05 26.53 15.81
N GLN A 51 -2.26 27.11 15.78
CA GLN A 51 -2.89 27.70 14.59
C GLN A 51 -2.89 26.73 13.38
N ALA A 52 -2.99 25.43 13.66
CA ALA A 52 -3.06 24.36 12.66
C ALA A 52 -3.81 23.15 13.23
N SER A 53 -4.43 22.37 12.35
CA SER A 53 -5.11 21.12 12.68
C SER A 53 -5.33 20.28 11.41
N SER A 54 -5.75 19.01 11.59
CA SER A 54 -6.31 18.17 10.52
C SER A 54 -7.61 17.54 10.99
N ASN A 55 -8.41 17.01 10.06
CA ASN A 55 -9.59 16.25 10.45
C ASN A 55 -9.17 14.94 11.12
N TYR A 56 -8.27 14.21 10.50
CA TYR A 56 -7.80 12.91 11.01
C TYR A 56 -6.29 12.85 11.14
N GLY A 57 -5.86 11.88 11.93
CA GLY A 57 -4.48 11.41 12.00
C GLY A 57 -4.42 9.89 11.90
N VAL A 58 -3.32 9.38 11.32
CA VAL A 58 -3.01 7.95 11.26
C VAL A 58 -1.64 7.73 11.90
N GLY A 59 -1.59 6.95 12.97
CA GLY A 59 -0.35 6.60 13.68
C GLY A 59 0.47 5.55 12.95
N THR A 60 1.75 5.43 13.27
CA THR A 60 2.63 4.37 12.73
C THR A 60 2.16 2.96 13.07
N ASP A 61 1.35 2.80 14.10
CA ASP A 61 0.70 1.56 14.54
C ASP A 61 -0.60 1.23 13.77
N GLY A 62 -1.07 2.16 12.91
CA GLY A 62 -2.29 2.04 12.12
C GLY A 62 -3.55 2.53 12.85
N ARG A 63 -3.45 3.08 14.06
CA ARG A 63 -4.61 3.69 14.72
C ARG A 63 -5.02 4.98 14.02
N VAL A 64 -6.34 5.22 14.01
CA VAL A 64 -6.94 6.42 13.41
C VAL A 64 -7.44 7.33 14.52
N ALA A 65 -7.12 8.62 14.42
CA ALA A 65 -7.56 9.65 15.33
C ALA A 65 -8.46 10.67 14.65
N LEU A 66 -9.35 11.30 15.45
CA LEU A 66 -10.16 12.46 15.08
C LEU A 66 -9.66 13.69 15.85
N TYR A 67 -9.32 14.74 15.10
CA TYR A 67 -8.88 16.01 15.69
C TYR A 67 -9.82 17.17 15.35
N VAL A 68 -10.50 17.14 14.20
CA VAL A 68 -11.56 18.07 13.82
C VAL A 68 -12.68 17.29 13.15
N ASP A 69 -13.92 17.49 13.59
CA ASP A 69 -15.07 16.84 12.95
C ASP A 69 -15.07 17.04 11.43
N GLU A 70 -15.43 16.03 10.65
CA GLU A 70 -15.52 16.15 9.20
C GLU A 70 -16.46 17.27 8.75
N ALA A 71 -17.50 17.56 9.51
CA ALA A 71 -18.42 18.66 9.24
C ALA A 71 -17.76 20.03 9.35
N ASN A 72 -16.58 20.12 9.95
CA ASN A 72 -15.86 21.36 10.20
C ASN A 72 -14.60 21.47 9.30
N ARG A 73 -14.27 22.71 8.94
CA ARG A 73 -13.04 23.02 8.21
C ARG A 73 -11.83 23.03 9.14
N SER A 74 -10.90 22.11 8.96
CA SER A 74 -9.58 22.13 9.61
C SER A 74 -8.70 23.25 9.05
N TRP A 75 -7.57 23.52 9.71
CA TRP A 75 -6.54 24.47 9.26
C TRP A 75 -5.26 23.69 8.90
N CYS A 76 -5.24 23.08 7.71
CA CYS A 76 -4.21 22.09 7.36
C CYS A 76 -3.32 22.48 6.17
N THR A 77 -3.90 22.98 5.08
CA THR A 77 -3.18 23.13 3.81
C THR A 77 -2.64 24.54 3.56
N SER A 78 -2.89 25.49 4.43
CA SER A 78 -2.67 26.93 4.17
C SER A 78 -3.56 27.50 3.03
N SER A 79 -4.62 26.77 2.66
CA SER A 79 -5.63 27.20 1.67
C SER A 79 -7.02 27.01 2.22
N ASN A 80 -7.69 28.13 2.48
CA ASN A 80 -9.07 28.12 2.96
C ASN A 80 -10.01 27.40 1.97
N ALA A 81 -9.84 27.67 0.68
CA ALA A 81 -10.67 27.08 -0.37
C ALA A 81 -10.50 25.55 -0.41
N ASN A 82 -9.26 25.06 -0.34
CA ASN A 82 -9.01 23.62 -0.29
C ASN A 82 -9.59 23.00 0.97
N ASP A 83 -9.31 23.58 2.14
CA ASP A 83 -9.73 23.02 3.44
C ASP A 83 -11.25 23.04 3.65
N GLN A 84 -12.00 23.88 2.91
CA GLN A 84 -13.45 23.84 2.86
C GLN A 84 -13.99 22.58 2.15
N ARG A 85 -13.26 22.08 1.16
CA ARG A 85 -13.62 20.93 0.32
C ARG A 85 -13.01 19.62 0.81
N ALA A 86 -11.82 19.69 1.40
CA ALA A 86 -11.00 18.54 1.67
C ALA A 86 -11.21 17.98 3.08
N VAL A 87 -11.30 16.66 3.19
CA VAL A 87 -10.91 15.98 4.43
C VAL A 87 -9.40 15.86 4.44
N THR A 88 -8.78 16.39 5.49
CA THR A 88 -7.33 16.43 5.68
C THR A 88 -6.87 15.35 6.63
N ILE A 89 -5.79 14.65 6.28
CA ILE A 89 -5.29 13.48 7.02
C ILE A 89 -3.80 13.61 7.25
N GLU A 90 -3.36 13.68 8.49
CA GLU A 90 -1.96 13.63 8.89
C GLU A 90 -1.52 12.18 9.10
N VAL A 91 -0.45 11.75 8.45
CA VAL A 91 0.09 10.38 8.56
C VAL A 91 1.44 10.41 9.23
N ALA A 92 1.61 9.60 10.29
CA ALA A 92 2.87 9.48 11.01
C ALA A 92 3.94 8.79 10.16
N ASN A 93 5.18 9.22 10.32
CA ASN A 93 6.34 8.74 9.57
C ASN A 93 7.24 7.89 10.44
N ASN A 94 7.87 6.87 9.84
CA ASN A 94 8.87 6.02 10.51
C ASN A 94 10.30 6.24 9.98
N GLY A 95 10.51 7.33 9.24
CA GLY A 95 11.80 7.80 8.75
C GLY A 95 11.79 9.31 8.50
N GLY A 96 12.93 9.85 8.09
CA GLY A 96 13.16 11.29 7.95
C GLY A 96 12.97 11.85 6.54
N ALA A 97 13.26 13.15 6.43
CA ALA A 97 13.25 13.91 5.19
C ALA A 97 14.30 13.39 4.19
N PRO A 98 14.11 13.57 2.87
CA PRO A 98 12.94 14.16 2.21
C PRO A 98 11.77 13.17 2.05
N ASP A 99 12.04 11.87 2.21
CA ASP A 99 11.08 10.81 1.92
C ASP A 99 9.88 10.80 2.86
N TRP A 100 10.10 10.94 4.16
CA TRP A 100 9.08 10.80 5.18
C TRP A 100 8.27 9.50 4.99
N PRO A 101 8.91 8.31 5.00
CA PRO A 101 8.23 7.04 4.80
C PRO A 101 7.22 6.77 5.92
N VAL A 102 6.21 5.97 5.61
CA VAL A 102 5.20 5.51 6.56
C VAL A 102 5.27 4.00 6.72
N SER A 103 4.83 3.49 7.87
CA SER A 103 4.77 2.05 8.11
C SER A 103 3.70 1.38 7.24
N ASP A 104 3.83 0.06 6.99
CA ASP A 104 2.81 -0.72 6.28
C ASP A 104 1.43 -0.63 6.98
N LYS A 105 1.43 -0.59 8.32
CA LYS A 105 0.19 -0.44 9.11
C LYS A 105 -0.46 0.91 8.91
N ALA A 106 0.32 2.00 8.93
CA ALA A 106 -0.18 3.34 8.67
C ALA A 106 -0.69 3.48 7.23
N TYR A 107 0.02 2.89 6.26
CA TYR A 107 -0.40 2.92 4.86
C TYR A 107 -1.72 2.16 4.65
N ALA A 108 -1.87 0.97 5.24
CA ALA A 108 -3.11 0.20 5.18
C ALA A 108 -4.28 0.96 5.82
N ALA A 109 -4.08 1.52 7.02
CA ALA A 109 -5.10 2.30 7.72
C ALA A 109 -5.49 3.58 6.97
N LEU A 110 -4.53 4.24 6.30
CA LEU A 110 -4.80 5.38 5.42
C LEU A 110 -5.73 4.99 4.27
N LEU A 111 -5.48 3.85 3.61
CA LEU A 111 -6.34 3.36 2.52
C LEU A 111 -7.76 3.03 3.01
N ASP A 112 -7.88 2.41 4.19
CA ASP A 112 -9.17 2.11 4.80
C ASP A 112 -9.93 3.38 5.13
N LEU A 113 -9.28 4.36 5.77
CA LEU A 113 -9.86 5.65 6.14
C LEU A 113 -10.31 6.45 4.92
N VAL A 114 -9.45 6.58 3.91
CA VAL A 114 -9.80 7.32 2.67
C VAL A 114 -10.97 6.65 1.95
N THR A 115 -11.00 5.32 1.91
CA THR A 115 -12.13 4.56 1.33
C THR A 115 -13.43 4.83 2.08
N ASP A 116 -13.40 4.83 3.41
CA ASP A 116 -14.56 5.11 4.26
C ASP A 116 -15.05 6.56 4.05
N ILE A 117 -14.14 7.55 4.06
CA ILE A 117 -14.47 8.94 3.79
C ILE A 117 -15.15 9.09 2.42
N CYS A 118 -14.59 8.48 1.37
CA CYS A 118 -15.16 8.53 0.04
C CYS A 118 -16.58 7.96 0.01
N LYS A 119 -16.80 6.80 0.62
CA LYS A 119 -18.14 6.16 0.69
C LYS A 119 -19.16 7.04 1.38
N ARG A 120 -18.82 7.58 2.55
CA ARG A 120 -19.73 8.40 3.36
C ARG A 120 -20.06 9.75 2.72
N ASN A 121 -19.13 10.32 1.96
CA ASN A 121 -19.30 11.62 1.33
C ASN A 121 -19.69 11.54 -0.17
N GLY A 122 -19.96 10.33 -0.68
CA GLY A 122 -20.42 10.13 -2.06
C GLY A 122 -19.33 10.35 -3.12
N ILE A 123 -18.05 10.36 -2.75
CA ILE A 123 -16.93 10.44 -3.70
C ILE A 123 -16.81 9.10 -4.41
N LYS A 124 -17.25 9.05 -5.67
CA LYS A 124 -17.29 7.80 -6.45
C LYS A 124 -15.92 7.38 -6.99
N LYS A 125 -15.03 8.33 -7.19
CA LYS A 125 -13.70 8.10 -7.76
C LYS A 125 -12.72 9.15 -7.26
N LEU A 126 -11.51 8.71 -6.89
CA LEU A 126 -10.38 9.60 -6.66
C LEU A 126 -9.57 9.78 -7.94
N VAL A 127 -9.19 11.01 -8.22
CA VAL A 127 -8.38 11.38 -9.38
C VAL A 127 -7.16 12.17 -8.91
N TRP A 128 -5.99 11.64 -9.18
CA TRP A 128 -4.71 12.29 -8.95
C TRP A 128 -4.12 12.76 -10.28
N SER A 129 -3.57 13.96 -10.31
CA SER A 129 -2.76 14.47 -11.43
C SER A 129 -1.34 14.78 -10.93
N THR A 130 -0.34 14.53 -11.75
CA THR A 130 1.05 14.99 -11.49
C THR A 130 1.21 16.49 -11.69
N SER A 131 0.26 17.14 -12.38
CA SER A 131 0.21 18.58 -12.58
C SER A 131 -0.38 19.28 -11.35
N LYS A 132 0.41 20.17 -10.73
CA LYS A 132 -0.08 21.06 -9.66
C LYS A 132 -1.26 21.90 -10.14
N HIS A 133 -1.21 22.39 -11.39
CA HIS A 133 -2.28 23.21 -11.97
C HIS A 133 -3.63 22.48 -11.96
N ASP A 134 -3.62 21.19 -12.35
CA ASP A 134 -4.84 20.37 -12.33
C ASP A 134 -5.38 20.17 -10.93
N ARG A 135 -4.48 19.88 -9.97
CA ARG A 135 -4.87 19.62 -8.58
C ARG A 135 -5.50 20.83 -7.91
N VAL A 136 -4.86 22.01 -8.01
CA VAL A 136 -5.36 23.23 -7.33
C VAL A 136 -6.62 23.81 -7.98
N ASN A 137 -6.84 23.52 -9.27
CA ASN A 137 -8.02 23.98 -10.03
C ASN A 137 -9.05 22.87 -10.23
N HIS A 138 -8.86 21.70 -9.65
CA HIS A 138 -9.77 20.54 -9.77
C HIS A 138 -10.10 20.16 -11.23
N LEU A 139 -9.13 20.34 -12.15
CA LEU A 139 -9.32 20.02 -13.56
C LEU A 139 -9.38 18.51 -13.78
N ASN A 140 -10.09 18.10 -14.81
CA ASN A 140 -10.24 16.68 -15.18
C ASN A 140 -10.76 15.79 -14.04
N GLY A 141 -11.54 16.37 -13.12
CA GLY A 141 -12.09 15.67 -11.96
C GLY A 141 -11.08 15.42 -10.84
N CYS A 142 -9.90 16.07 -10.90
CA CYS A 142 -8.86 15.94 -9.86
C CYS A 142 -9.42 16.38 -8.51
N ASN A 143 -9.34 15.47 -7.53
CA ASN A 143 -9.88 15.66 -6.19
C ASN A 143 -8.95 15.12 -5.09
N MET A 144 -7.68 14.98 -5.43
CA MET A 144 -6.61 14.76 -4.47
C MET A 144 -5.63 15.91 -4.52
N THR A 145 -5.31 16.49 -3.38
CA THR A 145 -4.41 17.63 -3.24
C THR A 145 -3.37 17.37 -2.16
N VAL A 146 -2.35 18.20 -2.09
CA VAL A 146 -1.25 18.09 -1.12
C VAL A 146 -0.84 19.47 -0.59
N HIS A 147 -0.27 19.54 0.60
CA HIS A 147 0.14 20.80 1.23
C HIS A 147 1.14 21.60 0.39
N ARG A 148 2.11 20.90 -0.26
CA ARG A 148 3.12 21.57 -1.13
C ARG A 148 2.52 22.30 -2.35
N ASP A 149 1.24 22.07 -2.65
CA ASP A 149 0.56 22.80 -3.71
C ASP A 149 0.19 24.24 -3.29
N TYR A 150 0.02 24.47 -1.99
CA TYR A 150 -0.48 25.74 -1.44
C TYR A 150 0.53 26.51 -0.61
N ALA A 151 1.62 25.88 -0.18
CA ALA A 151 2.67 26.50 0.59
C ALA A 151 4.04 25.89 0.27
N ALA A 152 5.12 26.60 0.54
CA ALA A 152 6.50 26.11 0.40
C ALA A 152 6.82 25.08 1.50
N LYS A 153 6.31 23.87 1.37
CA LYS A 153 6.43 22.75 2.32
C LYS A 153 6.87 21.47 1.61
N SER A 154 7.60 20.61 2.30
CA SER A 154 7.92 19.24 1.82
C SER A 154 6.75 18.25 1.99
N CYS A 155 5.77 18.58 2.84
CA CYS A 155 4.59 17.75 3.07
C CYS A 155 3.84 17.45 1.75
N PRO A 156 3.45 16.19 1.51
CA PRO A 156 3.38 15.04 2.41
C PRO A 156 4.65 14.16 2.47
N GLY A 157 5.81 14.65 2.03
CA GLY A 157 7.04 13.89 1.83
C GLY A 157 7.01 13.12 0.50
N ASP A 158 8.17 12.71 0.02
CA ASP A 158 8.27 12.07 -1.30
C ASP A 158 7.66 10.68 -1.30
N TYR A 159 7.71 9.98 -0.17
CA TYR A 159 7.08 8.66 -0.05
C TYR A 159 5.58 8.69 -0.38
N LEU A 160 4.81 9.54 0.30
CA LEU A 160 3.36 9.65 0.05
C LEU A 160 3.08 10.40 -1.26
N TYR A 161 3.84 11.47 -1.58
CA TYR A 161 3.64 12.22 -2.82
C TYR A 161 3.72 11.32 -4.05
N ASN A 162 4.75 10.50 -4.14
CA ASN A 162 4.96 9.59 -5.26
C ASN A 162 3.92 8.44 -5.29
N ARG A 163 3.16 8.25 -4.21
CA ARG A 163 2.14 7.20 -4.08
C ARG A 163 0.71 7.69 -4.20
N HIS A 164 0.45 8.97 -4.44
CA HIS A 164 -0.93 9.47 -4.55
C HIS A 164 -1.74 8.80 -5.67
N GLY A 165 -1.12 8.56 -6.83
CA GLY A 165 -1.77 7.80 -7.90
C GLY A 165 -2.13 6.37 -7.50
N GLN A 166 -1.34 5.80 -6.61
CA GLN A 166 -1.53 4.49 -6.02
C GLN A 166 -2.71 4.46 -5.06
N ILE A 167 -2.68 5.40 -4.14
CA ILE A 167 -3.75 5.57 -3.16
C ILE A 167 -5.07 5.74 -3.90
N ALA A 168 -5.09 6.57 -4.96
CA ALA A 168 -6.26 6.74 -5.82
C ALA A 168 -6.71 5.41 -6.44
N ALA A 169 -5.81 4.66 -7.06
CA ALA A 169 -6.12 3.40 -7.72
C ALA A 169 -6.67 2.35 -6.75
N GLU A 170 -6.02 2.17 -5.60
CA GLU A 170 -6.44 1.20 -4.57
C GLU A 170 -7.79 1.59 -3.95
N VAL A 171 -7.98 2.87 -3.63
CA VAL A 171 -9.26 3.35 -3.09
C VAL A 171 -10.37 3.19 -4.14
N ASN A 172 -10.13 3.54 -5.41
CA ASN A 172 -11.10 3.38 -6.49
C ASN A 172 -11.53 1.93 -6.67
N TRP A 173 -10.58 0.99 -6.58
CA TRP A 173 -10.90 -0.42 -6.60
C TRP A 173 -11.82 -0.83 -5.43
N ARG A 174 -11.53 -0.34 -4.20
CA ARG A 174 -12.35 -0.62 -3.00
C ARG A 174 -13.73 0.05 -3.08
N LEU A 175 -13.87 1.12 -3.86
CA LEU A 175 -15.14 1.78 -4.15
C LEU A 175 -15.96 1.07 -5.23
N GLY A 176 -15.38 0.09 -5.94
CA GLY A 176 -15.99 -0.55 -7.11
C GLY A 176 -16.06 0.39 -8.32
N ALA A 177 -15.24 1.43 -8.36
CA ALA A 177 -15.16 2.34 -9.49
C ALA A 177 -14.46 1.64 -10.66
N THR A 178 -15.24 1.16 -11.62
CA THR A 178 -14.72 0.68 -12.91
C THR A 178 -14.34 1.87 -13.77
N ASP A 179 -13.14 1.83 -14.37
CA ASP A 179 -12.77 2.81 -15.40
C ASP A 179 -13.59 2.57 -16.68
N THR A 180 -14.81 3.12 -16.71
CA THR A 180 -15.56 3.31 -17.95
C THR A 180 -15.16 4.65 -18.54
N GLY A 181 -14.10 4.70 -19.32
CA GLY A 181 -13.54 5.92 -19.88
C GLY A 181 -12.78 5.64 -21.17
N SER A 182 -13.55 5.61 -22.24
CA SER A 182 -13.26 6.01 -23.64
C SER A 182 -11.97 5.58 -24.31
N SER A 183 -12.21 4.75 -25.30
CA SER A 183 -11.39 4.33 -26.43
C SER A 183 -10.70 5.48 -27.18
N SER A 184 -9.42 5.25 -27.61
CA SER A 184 -9.11 5.25 -29.05
C SER A 184 -7.67 4.76 -29.28
N SER A 185 -7.60 3.64 -29.98
CA SER A 185 -6.63 3.16 -30.98
C SER A 185 -5.12 3.36 -30.79
N SER A 186 -4.38 2.30 -30.62
CA SER A 186 -3.63 1.56 -31.64
C SER A 186 -2.88 0.38 -31.03
N GLN A 187 -2.92 -0.72 -31.76
CA GLN A 187 -2.49 -2.06 -31.42
C GLN A 187 -1.00 -2.19 -31.11
N THR A 188 -0.70 -2.87 -30.01
CA THR A 188 0.25 -4.00 -30.01
C THR A 188 -0.28 -4.99 -28.98
N SER A 189 -0.71 -6.14 -29.44
CA SER A 189 -1.45 -7.16 -28.68
C SER A 189 -0.54 -7.84 -27.68
N GLY A 190 -0.62 -7.45 -26.40
CA GLY A 190 -0.17 -8.27 -25.29
C GLY A 190 -1.29 -9.22 -24.90
N SER A 191 -1.08 -10.51 -25.05
CA SER A 191 -2.02 -11.56 -24.62
C SER A 191 -2.15 -11.52 -23.10
N THR A 192 -3.36 -11.28 -22.57
CA THR A 192 -3.67 -11.42 -21.14
C THR A 192 -4.03 -12.87 -20.85
N ASP A 193 -3.50 -13.40 -19.76
CA ASP A 193 -3.98 -14.67 -19.20
C ASP A 193 -5.35 -14.41 -18.54
N ASP A 194 -6.41 -14.94 -19.15
CA ASP A 194 -7.80 -14.77 -18.69
C ASP A 194 -8.09 -15.42 -17.33
N SER A 195 -7.13 -16.20 -16.79
CA SER A 195 -7.25 -16.80 -15.44
C SER A 195 -6.89 -15.79 -14.33
N LEU A 196 -6.14 -14.73 -14.63
CA LEU A 196 -5.69 -13.73 -13.66
C LEU A 196 -6.79 -12.69 -13.37
N LYS A 197 -6.98 -12.41 -12.07
CA LYS A 197 -7.99 -11.47 -11.56
C LYS A 197 -7.36 -10.41 -10.68
N VAL A 198 -8.01 -9.26 -10.59
CA VAL A 198 -7.67 -8.24 -9.58
C VAL A 198 -7.80 -8.86 -8.18
N GLY A 199 -6.78 -8.67 -7.37
CA GLY A 199 -6.66 -9.27 -6.04
C GLY A 199 -5.71 -10.46 -5.98
N ASP A 200 -5.41 -11.11 -7.09
CA ASP A 200 -4.50 -12.25 -7.13
C ASP A 200 -3.08 -11.85 -6.77
N VAL A 201 -2.42 -12.72 -6.00
CA VAL A 201 -0.99 -12.61 -5.73
C VAL A 201 -0.24 -13.40 -6.79
N VAL A 202 0.61 -12.71 -7.52
CA VAL A 202 1.38 -13.23 -8.64
C VAL A 202 2.88 -13.15 -8.39
N THR A 203 3.66 -13.87 -9.19
CA THR A 203 5.11 -13.69 -9.27
C THR A 203 5.41 -12.74 -10.43
N PHE A 204 5.98 -11.60 -10.10
CA PHE A 204 6.52 -10.65 -11.06
C PHE A 204 8.01 -10.95 -11.30
N SER A 205 8.39 -11.19 -12.54
CA SER A 205 9.76 -11.53 -12.97
C SER A 205 10.46 -10.38 -13.69
N GLY A 206 9.76 -9.28 -13.96
CA GLY A 206 10.30 -8.14 -14.69
C GLY A 206 11.23 -7.25 -13.84
N SER A 207 11.88 -6.32 -14.51
CA SER A 207 12.77 -5.31 -13.90
C SER A 207 12.29 -3.88 -14.10
N LYS A 208 11.14 -3.69 -14.74
CA LYS A 208 10.55 -2.38 -15.03
C LYS A 208 9.05 -2.38 -14.75
N HIS A 209 8.56 -1.23 -14.33
CA HIS A 209 7.13 -0.92 -14.28
C HIS A 209 6.88 0.44 -14.94
N TYR A 210 5.65 0.67 -15.38
CA TYR A 210 5.22 1.86 -16.12
C TYR A 210 4.14 2.62 -15.33
N THR A 211 4.06 3.93 -15.53
CA THR A 211 3.07 4.79 -14.85
C THR A 211 1.66 4.63 -15.42
N SER A 212 1.53 4.09 -16.63
CA SER A 212 0.24 3.79 -17.27
C SER A 212 0.31 2.50 -18.08
N ALA A 213 -0.85 1.89 -18.35
CA ALA A 213 -0.98 0.67 -19.14
C ALA A 213 -0.49 0.80 -20.60
N ALA A 214 -0.33 2.02 -21.10
CA ALA A 214 0.17 2.34 -22.45
C ALA A 214 1.45 3.21 -22.42
N GLY A 215 2.09 3.33 -21.24
CA GLY A 215 3.27 4.19 -21.07
C GLY A 215 4.49 3.67 -21.82
N SER A 216 5.32 4.57 -22.38
CA SER A 216 6.58 4.21 -23.04
C SER A 216 7.80 4.29 -22.13
N SER A 217 7.71 5.06 -21.03
CA SER A 217 8.80 5.24 -20.06
C SER A 217 8.57 4.41 -18.82
N GLY A 218 9.46 3.46 -18.55
CA GLY A 218 9.39 2.60 -17.37
C GLY A 218 10.48 2.93 -16.36
N SER A 219 10.14 2.83 -15.08
CA SER A 219 11.06 2.91 -13.95
C SER A 219 11.56 1.53 -13.55
N THR A 220 12.79 1.43 -13.04
CA THR A 220 13.36 0.15 -12.58
C THR A 220 12.73 -0.30 -11.28
N CYS A 221 12.53 -1.60 -11.15
CA CYS A 221 12.04 -2.23 -9.92
C CYS A 221 12.64 -3.64 -9.77
N LYS A 222 12.49 -4.22 -8.58
CA LYS A 222 12.94 -5.59 -8.29
C LYS A 222 11.80 -6.57 -8.54
N PRO A 223 12.10 -7.78 -9.08
CA PRO A 223 11.13 -8.86 -9.20
C PRO A 223 10.73 -9.41 -7.82
N GLY A 224 9.66 -10.20 -7.77
CA GLY A 224 9.18 -10.88 -6.57
C GLY A 224 7.66 -10.97 -6.51
N LYS A 225 7.10 -11.30 -5.33
CA LYS A 225 5.65 -11.42 -5.18
C LYS A 225 4.96 -10.06 -5.21
N ALA A 226 3.89 -9.97 -5.98
CA ALA A 226 3.10 -8.76 -6.15
C ALA A 226 1.61 -9.10 -6.26
N LYS A 227 0.76 -8.14 -5.91
CA LYS A 227 -0.69 -8.26 -6.02
C LYS A 227 -1.18 -7.51 -7.25
N ILE A 228 -2.05 -8.11 -8.04
CA ILE A 228 -2.73 -7.43 -9.15
C ILE A 228 -3.77 -6.47 -8.57
N THR A 229 -3.66 -5.20 -8.90
CA THR A 229 -4.59 -4.16 -8.42
C THR A 229 -5.44 -3.55 -9.52
N ALA A 230 -5.04 -3.71 -10.78
CA ALA A 230 -5.87 -3.38 -11.94
C ALA A 230 -5.46 -4.23 -13.16
N ILE A 231 -6.40 -4.43 -14.07
CA ILE A 231 -6.18 -5.11 -15.36
C ILE A 231 -6.73 -4.23 -16.48
N ALA A 232 -5.87 -3.91 -17.45
CA ALA A 232 -6.21 -3.16 -18.66
C ALA A 232 -6.01 -4.05 -19.89
N LYS A 233 -7.01 -4.87 -20.20
CA LYS A 233 -6.97 -5.82 -21.33
C LYS A 233 -6.64 -5.10 -22.65
N GLY A 234 -5.78 -5.70 -23.47
CA GLY A 234 -5.40 -5.17 -24.79
C GLY A 234 -4.42 -3.98 -24.76
N LYS A 235 -3.87 -3.63 -23.60
CA LYS A 235 -2.83 -2.61 -23.46
C LYS A 235 -1.43 -3.24 -23.46
N ALA A 236 -0.40 -2.43 -23.76
CA ALA A 236 1.00 -2.88 -23.79
C ALA A 236 1.44 -3.47 -22.44
N HIS A 237 1.00 -2.85 -21.33
CA HIS A 237 1.31 -3.25 -19.97
C HIS A 237 -0.01 -3.55 -19.23
N PRO A 238 -0.59 -4.76 -19.40
CA PRO A 238 -1.98 -5.00 -19.01
C PRO A 238 -2.22 -5.17 -17.51
N TYR A 239 -1.19 -5.42 -16.69
CA TYR A 239 -1.35 -5.67 -15.26
C TYR A 239 -0.73 -4.56 -14.44
N HIS A 240 -1.54 -3.94 -13.55
CA HIS A 240 -1.00 -3.07 -12.51
C HIS A 240 -0.68 -3.90 -11.27
N LEU A 241 0.57 -3.86 -10.83
CA LEU A 241 1.07 -4.63 -9.69
C LEU A 241 1.51 -3.75 -8.54
N ILE A 242 1.31 -4.25 -7.32
CA ILE A 242 1.87 -3.71 -6.10
C ILE A 242 2.66 -4.82 -5.40
N ALA A 243 3.89 -4.51 -4.98
CA ALA A 243 4.71 -5.44 -4.22
C ALA A 243 4.01 -5.89 -2.93
N VAL A 244 4.06 -7.20 -2.65
CA VAL A 244 3.56 -7.75 -1.38
C VAL A 244 4.65 -7.60 -0.32
N SER A 245 4.28 -7.16 0.88
CA SER A 245 5.21 -7.05 2.02
C SER A 245 5.92 -8.38 2.28
N GLY A 246 7.25 -8.33 2.38
CA GLY A 246 8.08 -9.54 2.51
C GLY A 246 8.23 -10.37 1.23
N GLY A 247 7.62 -9.98 0.11
CA GLY A 247 7.66 -10.68 -1.17
C GLY A 247 8.91 -10.43 -2.03
N GLY A 248 9.84 -9.60 -1.57
CA GLY A 248 11.11 -9.29 -2.25
C GLY A 248 11.00 -8.27 -3.40
N SER A 249 9.80 -8.07 -3.94
CA SER A 249 9.56 -7.14 -5.05
C SER A 249 9.55 -5.68 -4.58
N THR A 250 9.89 -4.78 -5.50
CA THR A 250 9.61 -3.34 -5.37
C THR A 250 8.73 -2.83 -6.50
N VAL A 251 8.07 -3.76 -7.23
CA VAL A 251 7.18 -3.40 -8.34
C VAL A 251 6.04 -2.53 -7.85
N TYR A 252 5.82 -1.48 -8.63
CA TYR A 252 4.71 -0.61 -8.39
C TYR A 252 4.32 0.11 -9.68
N GLY A 253 3.30 -0.40 -10.35
CA GLY A 253 2.82 0.16 -11.62
C GLY A 253 2.41 -0.92 -12.60
N TRP A 254 2.20 -0.48 -13.83
CA TRP A 254 1.81 -1.33 -14.95
C TRP A 254 3.01 -2.13 -15.46
N VAL A 255 2.79 -3.38 -15.82
CA VAL A 255 3.86 -4.30 -16.27
C VAL A 255 3.42 -5.12 -17.48
N ASP A 256 4.41 -5.60 -18.23
CA ASP A 256 4.19 -6.49 -19.37
C ASP A 256 3.58 -7.82 -18.94
N ALA A 257 2.62 -8.33 -19.69
CA ALA A 257 1.96 -9.61 -19.42
C ALA A 257 2.96 -10.77 -19.25
N SER A 258 4.00 -10.79 -20.07
CA SER A 258 5.04 -11.82 -20.06
C SER A 258 5.87 -11.86 -18.76
N THR A 259 5.80 -10.80 -17.95
CA THR A 259 6.52 -10.70 -16.67
C THR A 259 5.69 -11.12 -15.47
N VAL A 260 4.41 -11.43 -15.70
CA VAL A 260 3.45 -11.83 -14.67
C VAL A 260 3.12 -13.29 -14.86
N SER A 261 3.39 -14.09 -13.88
CA SER A 261 2.91 -15.47 -13.82
C SER A 261 1.97 -15.61 -12.62
N THR A 262 0.91 -16.40 -12.79
CA THR A 262 0.23 -16.95 -11.64
C THR A 262 1.35 -17.48 -10.77
N GLY A 263 1.51 -16.88 -9.58
CA GLY A 263 2.28 -17.53 -8.53
C GLY A 263 1.52 -18.80 -8.14
N SER A 264 1.33 -19.68 -9.08
CA SER A 264 1.41 -21.07 -8.84
C SER A 264 2.89 -21.23 -8.40
N GLU A 265 3.19 -21.07 -7.07
CA GLU A 265 3.68 -22.29 -6.50
C GLU A 265 2.72 -23.32 -7.07
N ALA A 266 3.16 -24.02 -8.12
CA ALA A 266 2.79 -25.40 -8.21
C ALA A 266 3.22 -25.97 -6.84
N ALA A 267 2.38 -25.77 -5.84
CA ALA A 267 2.09 -26.82 -4.96
C ALA A 267 1.55 -27.90 -5.93
N THR A 268 2.44 -28.61 -6.59
CA THR A 268 2.30 -30.05 -6.53
C THR A 268 2.03 -30.25 -5.05
N ALA A 269 0.75 -30.50 -4.76
CA ALA A 269 0.29 -30.94 -3.46
C ALA A 269 0.88 -32.35 -3.24
N THR A 270 2.17 -32.43 -3.17
CA THR A 270 2.97 -33.53 -2.70
C THR A 270 3.36 -33.16 -1.28
N SER A 271 2.36 -33.18 -0.38
CA SER A 271 2.72 -33.27 1.01
C SER A 271 3.36 -34.63 1.17
N TYR A 272 4.64 -34.64 1.50
CA TYR A 272 5.38 -35.86 1.76
C TYR A 272 6.09 -35.75 3.11
N ARG A 273 6.44 -36.89 3.65
CA ARG A 273 7.11 -36.97 4.94
C ARG A 273 8.61 -37.05 4.74
N VAL A 274 9.36 -36.38 5.63
CA VAL A 274 10.81 -36.48 5.69
C VAL A 274 11.23 -36.83 7.10
N LYS A 275 12.28 -37.66 7.24
CA LYS A 275 12.98 -37.93 8.48
C LYS A 275 14.23 -37.07 8.53
N ILE A 276 14.41 -36.35 9.62
CA ILE A 276 15.61 -35.49 9.83
C ILE A 276 16.81 -36.38 10.09
N THR A 277 17.89 -36.15 9.34
CA THR A 277 19.14 -36.90 9.40
C THR A 277 20.23 -36.20 10.22
N ALA A 278 20.15 -34.89 10.40
CA ALA A 278 21.04 -34.13 11.25
C ALA A 278 20.65 -34.27 12.75
N ASP A 279 21.61 -34.18 13.67
CA ASP A 279 21.34 -34.19 15.10
C ASP A 279 20.46 -33.03 15.56
N VAL A 280 20.72 -31.84 14.98
CA VAL A 280 19.89 -30.63 15.17
C VAL A 280 19.81 -29.91 13.87
N LEU A 281 18.58 -29.55 13.46
CA LEU A 281 18.31 -28.79 12.24
C LEU A 281 17.54 -27.51 12.57
N ASN A 282 18.07 -26.37 12.14
CA ASN A 282 17.43 -25.08 12.33
C ASN A 282 16.15 -24.95 11.48
N ILE A 283 15.09 -24.43 12.09
CA ILE A 283 13.92 -23.91 11.41
C ILE A 283 14.17 -22.43 11.12
N ARG A 284 13.92 -22.00 9.88
CA ARG A 284 14.12 -20.62 9.48
C ARG A 284 12.80 -19.94 9.08
N LYS A 285 12.74 -18.63 9.21
CA LYS A 285 11.56 -17.83 8.84
C LYS A 285 11.29 -17.80 7.34
N GLY A 286 12.25 -18.21 6.50
CA GLY A 286 12.17 -18.30 5.06
C GLY A 286 13.15 -19.34 4.48
N PRO A 287 13.07 -19.64 3.16
CA PRO A 287 13.89 -20.64 2.51
C PRO A 287 15.30 -20.09 2.23
N GLY A 288 16.18 -20.15 3.23
CA GLY A 288 17.57 -19.71 3.08
C GLY A 288 18.27 -19.43 4.41
N THR A 289 19.61 -19.54 4.44
CA THR A 289 20.44 -19.21 5.59
C THR A 289 20.50 -17.71 5.90
N ASN A 290 20.10 -16.87 4.98
CA ASN A 290 19.92 -15.43 5.12
C ASN A 290 18.65 -15.03 5.91
N TYR A 291 17.74 -16.00 6.19
CA TYR A 291 16.59 -15.76 7.05
C TYR A 291 16.92 -16.14 8.50
N GLY A 292 16.42 -15.34 9.45
CA GLY A 292 16.57 -15.59 10.88
C GLY A 292 15.98 -16.95 11.29
N THR A 293 16.54 -17.56 12.34
CA THR A 293 16.03 -18.81 12.91
C THR A 293 14.70 -18.61 13.64
N ASN A 294 13.86 -19.64 13.62
CA ASN A 294 12.58 -19.73 14.33
C ASN A 294 12.52 -21.03 15.15
N GLY A 295 13.61 -21.39 15.82
CA GLY A 295 13.76 -22.61 16.57
C GLY A 295 14.57 -23.68 15.83
N SER A 296 14.57 -24.90 16.36
CA SER A 296 15.28 -26.06 15.81
C SER A 296 14.50 -27.35 16.01
N ILE A 297 14.89 -28.36 15.23
CA ILE A 297 14.34 -29.72 15.29
C ILE A 297 15.49 -30.65 15.72
N LYS A 298 15.22 -31.53 16.67
CA LYS A 298 16.16 -32.65 17.01
C LYS A 298 16.08 -33.75 15.94
N GLY A 299 17.18 -34.39 15.65
CA GLY A 299 17.32 -35.48 14.69
C GLY A 299 16.38 -36.65 14.92
N GLY A 300 16.14 -37.41 13.87
CA GLY A 300 15.29 -38.61 13.90
C GLY A 300 13.78 -38.33 13.81
N GLY A 301 13.35 -37.08 14.00
CA GLY A 301 11.94 -36.69 13.89
C GLY A 301 11.43 -36.79 12.44
N ILE A 302 10.15 -37.12 12.28
CA ILE A 302 9.45 -37.17 10.96
C ILE A 302 8.52 -36.00 10.85
N PHE A 303 8.66 -35.24 9.77
CA PHE A 303 7.91 -34.03 9.52
C PHE A 303 7.27 -34.04 8.13
N THR A 304 6.12 -33.39 8.00
CA THR A 304 5.46 -33.25 6.71
C THR A 304 5.89 -31.95 6.04
N ILE A 305 6.39 -32.05 4.82
CA ILE A 305 6.72 -30.92 3.93
C ILE A 305 5.50 -30.64 3.06
N VAL A 306 5.12 -29.38 2.97
CA VAL A 306 3.97 -28.91 2.21
C VAL A 306 4.34 -27.99 1.05
N ALA A 307 5.59 -27.50 0.98
CA ALA A 307 6.12 -26.73 -0.13
C ALA A 307 7.64 -26.88 -0.18
N GLU A 308 8.22 -26.78 -1.37
CA GLU A 308 9.69 -26.72 -1.58
C GLU A 308 10.06 -25.36 -2.20
N SER A 309 11.27 -24.90 -1.93
CA SER A 309 11.83 -23.70 -2.55
C SER A 309 13.35 -23.84 -2.70
N THR A 310 13.95 -23.14 -3.64
CA THR A 310 15.38 -22.87 -3.70
C THR A 310 15.72 -21.71 -2.77
N GLY A 311 16.94 -21.66 -2.25
CA GLY A 311 17.39 -20.58 -1.37
C GLY A 311 18.85 -20.76 -0.94
N THR A 312 19.44 -19.71 -0.38
CA THR A 312 20.85 -19.69 0.03
C THR A 312 21.13 -20.75 1.08
N GLY A 313 22.24 -21.50 0.93
CA GLY A 313 22.78 -22.40 1.94
C GLY A 313 22.15 -23.78 2.01
N ALA A 314 21.36 -24.17 1.02
CA ALA A 314 20.91 -25.55 0.79
C ALA A 314 20.51 -25.74 -0.69
N THR A 315 20.57 -26.99 -1.16
CA THR A 315 20.07 -27.37 -2.50
C THR A 315 18.57 -27.11 -2.63
N LYS A 316 17.83 -27.46 -1.55
CA LYS A 316 16.40 -27.20 -1.44
C LYS A 316 15.98 -26.94 0.00
N TRP A 317 14.95 -26.17 0.15
CA TRP A 317 14.27 -25.86 1.41
C TRP A 317 12.85 -26.41 1.41
N GLY A 318 12.43 -27.02 2.51
CA GLY A 318 11.09 -27.56 2.70
C GLY A 318 10.31 -26.81 3.76
N LYS A 319 9.06 -26.40 3.44
CA LYS A 319 8.15 -25.75 4.39
C LYS A 319 7.43 -26.78 5.24
N LEU A 320 7.52 -26.65 6.54
CA LEU A 320 6.86 -27.52 7.50
C LEU A 320 5.34 -27.28 7.50
N LYS A 321 4.54 -28.36 7.49
CA LYS A 321 3.07 -28.31 7.59
C LYS A 321 2.59 -27.64 8.88
N SER A 322 3.37 -27.70 9.95
CA SER A 322 3.07 -27.05 11.23
C SER A 322 3.03 -25.50 11.16
N GLY A 323 3.53 -24.91 10.08
CA GLY A 323 3.71 -23.46 9.98
C GLY A 323 4.94 -22.92 10.70
N ALA A 324 5.73 -23.75 11.38
CA ALA A 324 6.90 -23.31 12.13
C ALA A 324 8.02 -22.69 11.28
N GLY A 325 8.00 -22.94 9.96
CA GLY A 325 8.97 -22.32 9.04
C GLY A 325 9.55 -23.29 8.03
N TRP A 326 10.80 -23.03 7.62
CA TRP A 326 11.52 -23.75 6.57
C TRP A 326 12.73 -24.47 7.12
N ILE A 327 12.97 -25.67 6.60
CA ILE A 327 14.16 -26.50 6.90
C ILE A 327 14.92 -26.81 5.62
N SER A 328 16.24 -26.98 5.74
CA SER A 328 17.05 -27.52 4.64
C SER A 328 16.71 -28.99 4.40
N LEU A 329 16.41 -29.34 3.17
CA LEU A 329 16.13 -30.72 2.77
C LEU A 329 17.42 -31.52 2.52
N ASP A 330 18.59 -30.89 2.49
CA ASP A 330 19.89 -31.57 2.42
C ASP A 330 20.17 -32.39 3.69
N TYR A 331 19.46 -32.10 4.78
CA TYR A 331 19.53 -32.81 6.07
C TYR A 331 18.25 -33.59 6.41
N ALA A 332 17.52 -34.05 5.36
CA ALA A 332 16.29 -34.78 5.51
C ALA A 332 16.12 -35.84 4.40
N SER A 333 15.65 -37.02 4.75
CA SER A 333 15.38 -38.11 3.82
C SER A 333 13.88 -38.34 3.69
N LYS A 334 13.37 -38.52 2.47
CA LYS A 334 11.95 -38.89 2.24
C LYS A 334 11.65 -40.25 2.88
N VAL A 335 10.46 -40.35 3.51
CA VAL A 335 9.95 -41.56 4.17
C VAL A 335 8.49 -41.77 3.81
#